data_6f14f8852513c10d7197e8fca50e9e72
#
_entry.id   6f14f8852513c10d7197e8fca50e9e72
#
_cell.length_a   1.000
_cell.length_b   1.000
_cell.length_c   1.000
_cell.angle_alpha   90.00
_cell.angle_beta   90.00
_cell.angle_gamma   90.00
#
_symmetry.space_group_name_H-M   'P 1'
#
loop_
_entity.id
_entity.type
_entity.pdbx_description
1 polymer ?
#
loop_
_entity_poly.entity_id
_entity_poly.type
_entity_poly.pdbx_seq_one_letter_code
_entity_poly.pdbx_strand_id
1 'polypeptide(L)'
;MNGAVKAEQYYTYEEWLGLDDGNRYELLNGRLYMMASPTPQHQAVSMEISRQIANFLIGKPCKVYPAPFDVRLNKKDDTVFEPDIAVICDSSKISKKGCEGAPDFIVEILSPSTESHDRITKFKAYRRAGVHEYWIIDSDKKIVTAYRLIDENYVAEVYSDADAAPVQTLPGCEIDLSLVFSE
;
A
#
# COMPACT_ATOMS: atom_id res chain seq x y z
N MET A 1 -5.25 -3.14 20.34
CA MET A 1 -6.72 -3.36 20.31
C MET A 1 -7.06 -3.73 18.90
N ASN A 2 -7.61 -4.95 18.67
CA ASN A 2 -8.00 -5.42 17.35
C ASN A 2 -9.02 -4.43 16.76
N GLY A 3 -8.79 -3.96 15.52
CA GLY A 3 -9.76 -3.17 14.80
C GLY A 3 -11.11 -3.88 14.85
N ALA A 4 -12.08 -3.27 15.49
CA ALA A 4 -13.39 -3.88 15.68
C ALA A 4 -14.04 -4.07 14.30
N VAL A 5 -14.19 -5.32 13.89
CA VAL A 5 -15.06 -5.69 12.78
C VAL A 5 -16.47 -5.30 13.21
N LYS A 6 -17.10 -4.33 12.54
CA LYS A 6 -18.53 -4.07 12.73
C LYS A 6 -19.26 -5.36 12.38
N ALA A 7 -19.97 -5.95 13.35
CA ALA A 7 -20.50 -7.30 13.27
C ALA A 7 -21.46 -7.47 12.08
N GLU A 8 -21.24 -8.53 11.31
CA GLU A 8 -22.17 -9.20 10.36
C GLU A 8 -22.83 -8.39 9.24
N GLN A 9 -22.55 -7.09 9.09
CA GLN A 9 -23.07 -6.32 7.95
C GLN A 9 -22.06 -6.35 6.80
N TYR A 10 -22.53 -6.72 5.61
CA TYR A 10 -21.77 -6.63 4.36
C TYR A 10 -22.09 -5.33 3.66
N TYR A 11 -21.07 -4.69 3.13
CA TYR A 11 -21.15 -3.43 2.42
C TYR A 11 -20.74 -3.62 0.97
N THR A 12 -21.50 -3.06 0.06
CA THR A 12 -21.10 -2.87 -1.33
C THR A 12 -20.11 -1.71 -1.45
N TYR A 13 -19.45 -1.60 -2.60
CA TYR A 13 -18.60 -0.46 -2.90
C TYR A 13 -19.33 0.88 -2.79
N GLU A 14 -20.58 0.94 -3.28
CA GLU A 14 -21.42 2.14 -3.25
C GLU A 14 -21.79 2.54 -1.83
N GLU A 15 -22.12 1.59 -0.98
CA GLU A 15 -22.42 1.82 0.44
C GLU A 15 -21.17 2.29 1.19
N TRP A 16 -19.99 1.67 0.93
CA TRP A 16 -18.72 2.10 1.49
C TRP A 16 -18.39 3.54 1.08
N LEU A 17 -18.56 3.90 -0.21
CA LEU A 17 -18.31 5.23 -0.73
C LEU A 17 -19.22 6.31 -0.11
N GLY A 18 -20.42 5.91 0.32
CA GLY A 18 -21.42 6.78 0.96
C GLY A 18 -21.26 6.92 2.48
N LEU A 19 -20.26 6.26 3.10
CA LEU A 19 -20.04 6.38 4.55
C LEU A 19 -19.57 7.80 4.89
N ASP A 20 -20.25 8.42 5.86
CA ASP A 20 -19.94 9.77 6.36
C ASP A 20 -20.17 9.81 7.88
N ASP A 21 -19.45 8.96 8.59
CA ASP A 21 -19.49 8.90 10.07
C ASP A 21 -18.25 9.48 10.74
N GLY A 22 -17.41 10.19 9.93
CA GLY A 22 -16.18 10.82 10.39
C GLY A 22 -15.00 9.85 10.55
N ASN A 23 -15.16 8.58 10.19
CA ASN A 23 -14.09 7.57 10.23
C ASN A 23 -13.68 7.18 8.80
N ARG A 24 -12.46 6.64 8.69
CA ARG A 24 -11.95 6.06 7.44
C ARG A 24 -11.97 4.54 7.53
N TYR A 25 -12.36 3.90 6.45
CA TYR A 25 -12.48 2.44 6.38
C TYR A 25 -11.89 1.91 5.08
N GLU A 26 -11.15 0.82 5.20
CA GLU A 26 -10.92 -0.07 4.07
C GLU A 26 -12.11 -1.03 3.94
N LEU A 27 -12.37 -1.48 2.73
CA LEU A 27 -13.39 -2.48 2.41
C LEU A 27 -12.72 -3.74 1.91
N LEU A 28 -12.99 -4.88 2.55
CA LEU A 28 -12.47 -6.16 2.10
C LEU A 28 -13.57 -7.21 2.07
N ASN A 29 -13.89 -7.70 0.88
CA ASN A 29 -14.94 -8.68 0.66
C ASN A 29 -16.25 -8.28 1.38
N GLY A 30 -16.63 -7.01 1.26
CA GLY A 30 -17.83 -6.46 1.88
C GLY A 30 -17.74 -6.17 3.38
N ARG A 31 -16.57 -6.29 4.02
CA ARG A 31 -16.37 -5.98 5.45
C ARG A 31 -15.55 -4.71 5.62
N LEU A 32 -15.97 -3.87 6.57
CA LEU A 32 -15.27 -2.63 6.90
C LEU A 32 -14.16 -2.87 7.92
N TYR A 33 -12.99 -2.32 7.63
CA TYR A 33 -11.85 -2.27 8.53
C TYR A 33 -11.54 -0.81 8.84
N MET A 34 -11.74 -0.41 10.09
CA MET A 34 -11.48 0.95 10.52
C MET A 34 -9.98 1.23 10.51
N MET A 35 -9.59 2.34 9.90
CA MET A 35 -8.22 2.81 9.85
C MET A 35 -7.89 3.66 11.07
N ALA A 36 -6.71 3.46 11.63
CA ALA A 36 -6.17 4.31 12.69
C ALA A 36 -5.39 5.50 12.09
N SER A 37 -5.28 6.58 12.83
CA SER A 37 -4.37 7.68 12.46
C SER A 37 -2.92 7.20 12.54
N PRO A 38 -2.09 7.54 11.53
CA PRO A 38 -0.68 7.16 11.53
C PRO A 38 0.13 7.92 12.59
N THR A 39 1.25 7.33 13.02
CA THR A 39 2.20 7.99 13.91
C THR A 39 3.09 8.97 13.13
N PRO A 40 3.76 9.94 13.80
CA PRO A 40 4.73 10.81 13.14
C PRO A 40 5.85 10.03 12.43
N GLN A 41 6.38 8.97 13.04
CA GLN A 41 7.40 8.11 12.45
C GLN A 41 6.89 7.44 11.15
N HIS A 42 5.68 6.88 11.17
CA HIS A 42 5.05 6.31 10.00
C HIS A 42 4.94 7.33 8.86
N GLN A 43 4.51 8.55 9.17
CA GLN A 43 4.41 9.63 8.18
C GLN A 43 5.78 10.07 7.64
N ALA A 44 6.82 10.12 8.47
CA ALA A 44 8.17 10.46 8.04
C ALA A 44 8.70 9.42 7.04
N VAL A 45 8.54 8.13 7.34
CA VAL A 45 8.93 7.03 6.44
C VAL A 45 8.15 7.09 5.12
N SER A 46 6.82 7.26 5.18
CA SER A 46 5.98 7.38 3.98
C SER A 46 6.39 8.56 3.10
N MET A 47 6.65 9.72 3.71
CA MET A 47 7.06 10.93 3.00
C MET A 47 8.41 10.73 2.32
N GLU A 48 9.40 10.16 3.02
CA GLU A 48 10.74 10.00 2.48
C GLU A 48 10.76 9.01 1.31
N ILE A 49 10.11 7.87 1.42
CA ILE A 49 9.98 6.91 0.31
C ILE A 49 9.24 7.55 -0.88
N SER A 50 8.13 8.23 -0.61
CA SER A 50 7.35 8.93 -1.65
C SER A 50 8.18 9.99 -2.36
N ARG A 51 9.01 10.76 -1.62
CA ARG A 51 9.91 11.78 -2.17
C ARG A 51 10.95 11.16 -3.12
N GLN A 52 11.60 10.07 -2.71
CA GLN A 52 12.60 9.40 -3.53
C GLN A 52 11.98 8.85 -4.82
N ILE A 53 10.83 8.17 -4.72
CA ILE A 53 10.09 7.67 -5.89
C ILE A 53 9.65 8.84 -6.79
N ALA A 54 9.06 9.89 -6.22
CA ALA A 54 8.59 11.04 -6.98
C ALA A 54 9.71 11.72 -7.75
N ASN A 55 10.88 11.90 -7.14
CA ASN A 55 12.08 12.46 -7.79
C ASN A 55 12.53 11.58 -8.97
N PHE A 56 12.56 10.27 -8.78
CA PHE A 56 12.91 9.33 -9.84
C PHE A 56 11.93 9.37 -11.01
N LEU A 57 10.64 9.57 -10.73
CA LEU A 57 9.56 9.56 -11.72
C LEU A 57 9.40 10.88 -12.51
N ILE A 58 10.22 11.91 -12.24
CA ILE A 58 10.18 13.16 -13.02
C ILE A 58 10.41 12.86 -14.51
N GLY A 59 9.47 13.27 -15.36
CA GLY A 59 9.52 13.03 -16.80
C GLY A 59 9.17 11.61 -17.25
N LYS A 60 8.75 10.71 -16.32
CA LYS A 60 8.36 9.33 -16.62
C LYS A 60 6.82 9.16 -16.57
N PRO A 61 6.28 8.11 -17.21
CA PRO A 61 4.83 7.90 -17.30
C PRO A 61 4.19 7.50 -15.96
N CYS A 62 4.90 6.75 -15.12
CA CYS A 62 4.39 6.30 -13.83
C CYS A 62 4.18 7.47 -12.86
N LYS A 63 3.24 7.31 -11.94
CA LYS A 63 2.94 8.30 -10.89
C LYS A 63 2.93 7.60 -9.54
N VAL A 64 3.39 8.31 -8.51
CA VAL A 64 3.32 7.89 -7.11
C VAL A 64 2.21 8.66 -6.39
N TYR A 65 1.44 7.93 -5.59
CA TYR A 65 0.34 8.45 -4.79
C TYR A 65 0.52 7.98 -3.35
N PRO A 66 0.86 8.87 -2.41
CA PRO A 66 0.79 8.54 -0.98
C PRO A 66 -0.66 8.58 -0.48
N ALA A 67 -0.94 7.92 0.64
CA ALA A 67 -2.23 8.02 1.33
C ALA A 67 -2.57 9.49 1.69
N PRO A 68 -3.87 9.88 1.65
CA PRO A 68 -5.04 9.05 1.32
C PRO A 68 -5.22 8.85 -0.19
N PHE A 69 -5.24 7.63 -0.64
CA PHE A 69 -5.47 7.30 -2.05
C PHE A 69 -6.11 5.91 -2.17
N ASP A 70 -7.37 5.87 -2.59
CA ASP A 70 -8.14 4.64 -2.68
C ASP A 70 -7.70 3.76 -3.85
N VAL A 71 -7.57 2.47 -3.59
CA VAL A 71 -7.27 1.44 -4.59
C VAL A 71 -8.36 0.38 -4.56
N ARG A 72 -9.24 0.38 -5.56
CA ARG A 72 -10.21 -0.68 -5.80
C ARG A 72 -9.56 -1.76 -6.63
N LEU A 73 -9.08 -2.82 -5.99
CA LEU A 73 -8.28 -3.87 -6.65
C LEU A 73 -9.03 -4.60 -7.76
N ASN A 74 -10.34 -4.83 -7.59
CA ASN A 74 -11.16 -5.56 -8.55
C ASN A 74 -12.60 -5.02 -8.52
N LYS A 75 -13.15 -4.74 -9.71
CA LYS A 75 -14.55 -4.26 -9.83
C LYS A 75 -15.59 -5.31 -9.46
N LYS A 76 -15.22 -6.60 -9.46
CA LYS A 76 -16.12 -7.71 -9.10
C LYS A 76 -16.18 -7.98 -7.60
N ASP A 77 -15.16 -7.60 -6.87
CA ASP A 77 -15.05 -7.79 -5.43
C ASP A 77 -15.24 -6.42 -4.76
N ASP A 78 -16.00 -6.38 -3.68
CA ASP A 78 -16.10 -5.20 -2.83
C ASP A 78 -14.83 -5.13 -1.95
N THR A 79 -13.71 -4.75 -2.59
CA THR A 79 -12.40 -4.64 -1.96
C THR A 79 -11.76 -3.33 -2.38
N VAL A 80 -11.59 -2.44 -1.38
CA VAL A 80 -10.91 -1.16 -1.51
C VAL A 80 -9.92 -1.03 -0.37
N PHE A 81 -8.66 -0.81 -0.71
CA PHE A 81 -7.61 -0.49 0.26
C PHE A 81 -7.13 0.94 0.06
N GLU A 82 -6.54 1.48 1.10
CA GLU A 82 -5.84 2.75 1.08
C GLU A 82 -4.38 2.51 1.49
N PRO A 83 -3.54 2.02 0.54
CA PRO A 83 -2.14 1.74 0.82
C PRO A 83 -1.38 3.03 1.17
N ASP A 84 -0.34 2.92 1.99
CA ASP A 84 0.48 4.06 2.37
C ASP A 84 1.13 4.74 1.16
N ILE A 85 1.56 3.93 0.17
CA ILE A 85 2.07 4.43 -1.12
C ILE A 85 1.64 3.48 -2.24
N ALA A 86 1.13 4.05 -3.34
CA ALA A 86 0.85 3.33 -4.57
C ALA A 86 1.57 3.97 -5.75
N VAL A 87 2.16 3.14 -6.63
CA VAL A 87 2.73 3.57 -7.91
C VAL A 87 1.93 2.96 -9.04
N ILE A 88 1.54 3.80 -10.01
CA ILE A 88 0.69 3.42 -11.13
C ILE A 88 1.32 3.90 -12.42
N CYS A 89 1.58 2.98 -13.35
CA CYS A 89 2.19 3.26 -14.65
C CYS A 89 1.16 3.33 -15.77
N ASP A 90 0.02 2.66 -15.62
CA ASP A 90 -1.11 2.76 -16.53
C ASP A 90 -2.11 3.83 -16.07
N SER A 91 -2.05 5.01 -16.68
CA SER A 91 -2.92 6.14 -16.35
C SER A 91 -4.43 5.85 -16.57
N SER A 92 -4.79 4.84 -17.37
CA SER A 92 -6.18 4.46 -17.58
C SER A 92 -6.84 3.86 -16.34
N LYS A 93 -6.04 3.41 -15.37
CA LYS A 93 -6.51 2.92 -14.06
C LYS A 93 -6.88 4.07 -13.10
N ILE A 94 -6.50 5.32 -13.40
CA ILE A 94 -6.74 6.46 -12.52
C ILE A 94 -8.10 7.09 -12.83
N SER A 95 -8.90 7.25 -11.79
CA SER A 95 -10.19 7.93 -11.84
C SER A 95 -10.27 9.07 -10.81
N LYS A 96 -11.42 9.79 -10.78
CA LYS A 96 -11.68 10.77 -9.70
C LYS A 96 -11.83 10.14 -8.32
N LYS A 97 -11.98 8.81 -8.26
CA LYS A 97 -12.20 8.04 -7.03
C LYS A 97 -10.97 7.23 -6.60
N GLY A 98 -9.81 7.42 -7.23
CA GLY A 98 -8.59 6.68 -6.97
C GLY A 98 -8.19 5.74 -8.12
N CYS A 99 -7.56 4.61 -7.79
CA CYS A 99 -7.12 3.58 -8.73
C CYS A 99 -8.17 2.48 -8.88
N GLU A 100 -8.47 2.11 -10.12
CA GLU A 100 -9.32 0.97 -10.45
C GLU A 100 -8.50 -0.15 -11.08
N GLY A 101 -8.22 -1.19 -10.33
CA GLY A 101 -7.34 -2.31 -10.67
C GLY A 101 -6.05 -2.29 -9.85
N ALA A 102 -5.20 -3.31 -10.07
CA ALA A 102 -3.95 -3.45 -9.33
C ALA A 102 -2.96 -2.33 -9.70
N PRO A 103 -2.41 -1.59 -8.73
CA PRO A 103 -1.21 -0.77 -8.93
C PRO A 103 -0.02 -1.63 -9.35
N ASP A 104 1.01 -0.99 -9.90
CA ASP A 104 2.25 -1.68 -10.28
C ASP A 104 3.11 -1.97 -9.05
N PHE A 105 3.16 -1.03 -8.10
CA PHE A 105 3.92 -1.15 -6.86
C PHE A 105 3.14 -0.57 -5.69
N ILE A 106 3.18 -1.25 -4.54
CA ILE A 106 2.53 -0.85 -3.28
C ILE A 106 3.55 -0.93 -2.14
N VAL A 107 3.47 0.05 -1.23
CA VAL A 107 4.17 0.04 0.06
C VAL A 107 3.15 0.13 1.18
N GLU A 108 3.29 -0.73 2.19
CA GLU A 108 2.59 -0.64 3.47
C GLU A 108 3.62 -0.52 4.60
N ILE A 109 3.40 0.44 5.48
CA ILE A 109 4.27 0.70 6.63
C ILE A 109 3.57 0.17 7.86
N LEU A 110 4.18 -0.81 8.52
CA LEU A 110 3.55 -1.50 9.64
C LEU A 110 3.25 -0.56 10.81
N SER A 111 2.08 -0.79 11.38
CA SER A 111 1.73 -0.29 12.69
C SER A 111 1.32 -1.46 13.59
N PRO A 112 1.40 -1.34 14.93
CA PRO A 112 0.99 -2.42 15.83
C PRO A 112 -0.46 -2.89 15.63
N SER A 113 -1.32 -2.03 15.10
CA SER A 113 -2.74 -2.33 14.87
C SER A 113 -3.01 -3.00 13.52
N THR A 114 -2.15 -2.82 12.52
CA THR A 114 -2.37 -3.30 11.14
C THR A 114 -1.45 -4.44 10.72
N GLU A 115 -0.37 -4.73 11.46
CA GLU A 115 0.66 -5.69 11.07
C GLU A 115 0.10 -7.02 10.55
N SER A 116 -0.82 -7.65 11.29
CA SER A 116 -1.43 -8.92 10.87
C SER A 116 -2.27 -8.76 9.59
N HIS A 117 -2.93 -7.61 9.43
CA HIS A 117 -3.74 -7.31 8.26
C HIS A 117 -2.87 -7.15 7.02
N ASP A 118 -1.78 -6.39 7.13
CA ASP A 118 -0.85 -6.13 6.02
C ASP A 118 -0.10 -7.39 5.61
N ARG A 119 0.45 -8.15 6.59
CA ARG A 119 1.26 -9.35 6.34
C ARG A 119 0.47 -10.54 5.81
N ILE A 120 -0.82 -10.64 6.08
CA ILE A 120 -1.61 -11.83 5.72
C ILE A 120 -2.73 -11.46 4.76
N THR A 121 -3.55 -10.48 5.10
CA THR A 121 -4.79 -10.20 4.38
C THR A 121 -4.52 -9.41 3.11
N LYS A 122 -3.86 -8.25 3.22
CA LYS A 122 -3.49 -7.42 2.07
C LYS A 122 -2.48 -8.15 1.18
N PHE A 123 -1.49 -8.86 1.75
CA PHE A 123 -0.56 -9.70 1.01
C PHE A 123 -1.28 -10.67 0.05
N LYS A 124 -2.29 -11.40 0.55
CA LYS A 124 -3.06 -12.33 -0.29
C LYS A 124 -3.91 -11.60 -1.34
N ALA A 125 -4.50 -10.47 -0.97
CA ALA A 125 -5.33 -9.67 -1.86
C ALA A 125 -4.50 -9.04 -2.99
N TYR A 126 -3.36 -8.42 -2.67
CA TYR A 126 -2.45 -7.82 -3.65
C TYR A 126 -1.86 -8.86 -4.60
N ARG A 127 -1.42 -10.01 -4.07
CA ARG A 127 -0.96 -11.12 -4.90
C ARG A 127 -2.03 -11.59 -5.89
N ARG A 128 -3.26 -11.84 -5.40
CA ARG A 128 -4.39 -12.30 -6.22
C ARG A 128 -4.79 -11.27 -7.28
N ALA A 129 -4.68 -10.00 -6.97
CA ALA A 129 -4.97 -8.91 -7.89
C ALA A 129 -3.88 -8.70 -8.95
N GLY A 130 -2.70 -9.28 -8.77
CA GLY A 130 -1.57 -9.14 -9.69
C GLY A 130 -0.72 -7.89 -9.47
N VAL A 131 -0.66 -7.36 -8.24
CA VAL A 131 0.30 -6.29 -7.89
C VAL A 131 1.71 -6.86 -8.09
N HIS A 132 2.51 -6.21 -8.97
CA HIS A 132 3.82 -6.75 -9.37
C HIS A 132 4.84 -6.70 -8.24
N GLU A 133 4.79 -5.66 -7.42
CA GLU A 133 5.72 -5.48 -6.31
C GLU A 133 5.00 -4.94 -5.08
N TYR A 134 5.27 -5.53 -3.93
CA TYR A 134 4.67 -5.18 -2.66
C TYR A 134 5.73 -5.12 -1.57
N TRP A 135 5.90 -3.97 -0.95
CA TRP A 135 6.84 -3.78 0.15
C TRP A 135 6.11 -3.66 1.48
N ILE A 136 6.65 -4.35 2.49
CA ILE A 136 6.27 -4.18 3.89
C ILE A 136 7.45 -3.54 4.63
N ILE A 137 7.21 -2.38 5.24
CA ILE A 137 8.19 -1.62 6.00
C ILE A 137 7.95 -1.81 7.49
N ASP A 138 8.92 -2.36 8.21
CA ASP A 138 8.95 -2.42 9.67
C ASP A 138 9.86 -1.29 10.17
N SER A 139 9.27 -0.16 10.53
CA SER A 139 10.03 1.04 10.91
C SER A 139 10.78 0.86 12.25
N ASP A 140 10.22 0.05 13.17
CA ASP A 140 10.85 -0.21 14.47
C ASP A 140 12.10 -1.07 14.33
N LYS A 141 12.06 -2.05 13.39
CA LYS A 141 13.21 -2.92 13.11
C LYS A 141 14.12 -2.37 12.01
N LYS A 142 13.72 -1.28 11.34
CA LYS A 142 14.40 -0.70 10.18
C LYS A 142 14.63 -1.73 9.07
N ILE A 143 13.58 -2.48 8.74
CA ILE A 143 13.62 -3.57 7.75
C ILE A 143 12.55 -3.33 6.68
N VAL A 144 12.93 -3.55 5.44
CA VAL A 144 12.05 -3.62 4.27
C VAL A 144 11.98 -5.07 3.80
N THR A 145 10.77 -5.62 3.70
CA THR A 145 10.53 -6.89 3.01
C THR A 145 9.88 -6.59 1.68
N ALA A 146 10.62 -6.76 0.60
CA ALA A 146 10.18 -6.54 -0.77
C ALA A 146 9.70 -7.85 -1.39
N TYR A 147 8.44 -7.92 -1.75
CA TYR A 147 7.83 -9.06 -2.45
C TYR A 147 7.66 -8.74 -3.92
N ARG A 148 8.15 -9.63 -4.79
CA ARG A 148 7.98 -9.55 -6.25
C ARG A 148 7.11 -10.68 -6.75
N LEU A 149 6.15 -10.38 -7.62
CA LEU A 149 5.28 -11.38 -8.22
C LEU A 149 6.01 -12.09 -9.37
N ILE A 150 6.29 -13.39 -9.16
CA ILE A 150 6.92 -14.28 -10.13
C ILE A 150 6.05 -15.53 -10.22
N ASP A 151 5.58 -15.88 -11.41
CA ASP A 151 4.74 -17.06 -11.64
C ASP A 151 3.59 -17.19 -10.62
N GLU A 152 2.83 -16.10 -10.45
CA GLU A 152 1.69 -15.97 -9.54
C GLU A 152 2.04 -16.09 -8.03
N ASN A 153 3.31 -16.12 -7.65
CA ASN A 153 3.76 -16.17 -6.28
C ASN A 153 4.66 -14.99 -5.94
N TYR A 154 4.56 -14.52 -4.69
CA TYR A 154 5.48 -13.53 -4.18
C TYR A 154 6.79 -14.17 -3.72
N VAL A 155 7.90 -13.70 -4.27
CA VAL A 155 9.26 -14.01 -3.82
C VAL A 155 9.78 -12.81 -3.02
N ALA A 156 10.30 -13.07 -1.82
CA ALA A 156 10.74 -12.02 -0.90
C ALA A 156 12.24 -11.79 -0.97
N GLU A 157 12.63 -10.52 -0.89
CA GLU A 157 13.97 -10.05 -0.56
C GLU A 157 13.88 -9.13 0.66
N VAL A 158 14.92 -9.10 1.48
CA VAL A 158 14.95 -8.32 2.73
C VAL A 158 16.11 -7.35 2.69
N TYR A 159 15.86 -6.09 3.05
CA TYR A 159 16.82 -5.00 3.09
C TYR A 159 16.81 -4.35 4.47
N SER A 160 17.97 -3.89 4.93
CA SER A 160 18.18 -3.15 6.18
C SER A 160 18.40 -1.65 5.93
N ASP A 161 18.52 -0.89 6.99
CA ASP A 161 18.74 0.56 6.95
C ASP A 161 20.06 1.00 6.27
N ALA A 162 20.99 0.08 6.10
CA ALA A 162 22.27 0.36 5.40
C ALA A 162 22.20 0.12 3.88
N ASP A 163 21.07 -0.40 3.38
CA ASP A 163 20.96 -0.84 1.99
C ASP A 163 20.33 0.25 1.08
N ALA A 164 20.61 0.14 -0.21
CA ALA A 164 19.81 0.75 -1.27
C ALA A 164 18.91 -0.33 -1.85
N ALA A 165 17.60 -0.20 -1.63
CA ALA A 165 16.63 -1.21 -2.06
C ALA A 165 16.14 -0.91 -3.49
N PRO A 166 16.38 -1.80 -4.48
CA PRO A 166 15.93 -1.59 -5.84
C PRO A 166 14.42 -1.81 -5.98
N VAL A 167 13.73 -0.85 -6.61
CA VAL A 167 12.32 -1.01 -7.00
C VAL A 167 12.25 -1.69 -8.36
N GLN A 168 11.95 -2.97 -8.37
CA GLN A 168 12.03 -3.80 -9.59
C GLN A 168 11.01 -3.41 -10.67
N THR A 169 9.83 -2.92 -10.27
CA THR A 169 8.81 -2.38 -11.18
C THR A 169 9.19 -1.04 -11.80
N LEU A 170 10.23 -0.39 -11.27
CA LEU A 170 10.77 0.89 -11.75
C LEU A 170 12.25 0.75 -12.08
N PRO A 171 12.64 0.17 -13.23
CA PRO A 171 14.04 -0.11 -13.56
C PRO A 171 14.96 1.09 -13.38
N GLY A 172 16.00 0.91 -12.55
CA GLY A 172 16.95 1.96 -12.18
C GLY A 172 16.51 2.86 -11.01
N CYS A 173 15.37 2.59 -10.39
CA CYS A 173 14.98 3.22 -9.14
C CYS A 173 15.55 2.42 -7.97
N GLU A 174 16.24 3.10 -7.08
CA GLU A 174 16.72 2.55 -5.80
C GLU A 174 16.30 3.50 -4.69
N ILE A 175 15.86 2.93 -3.57
CA ILE A 175 15.50 3.68 -2.37
C ILE A 175 16.63 3.58 -1.36
N ASP A 176 17.23 4.70 -1.04
CA ASP A 176 18.23 4.82 0.02
C ASP A 176 17.56 4.68 1.38
N LEU A 177 17.69 3.51 1.99
CA LEU A 177 17.05 3.21 3.27
C LEU A 177 17.72 3.92 4.45
N SER A 178 18.95 4.37 4.30
CA SER A 178 19.60 5.18 5.33
C SER A 178 18.92 6.52 5.54
N LEU A 179 18.34 7.09 4.48
CA LEU A 179 17.52 8.31 4.55
C LEU A 179 16.12 8.03 5.07
N VAL A 180 15.54 6.88 4.70
CA VAL A 180 14.17 6.48 5.14
C VAL A 180 14.11 6.27 6.65
N PHE A 181 15.16 5.70 7.24
CA PHE A 181 15.24 5.38 8.67
C PHE A 181 16.13 6.36 9.46
N SER A 182 16.52 7.51 8.86
CA SER A 182 17.19 8.59 9.58
C SER A 182 16.27 9.17 10.66
N GLU A 183 16.83 9.46 11.84
CA GLU A 183 16.13 10.11 12.95
C GLU A 183 15.88 11.59 12.68
#